data_904e2330a3abf971cedc05a0392c561b
#
_entry.id   904e2330a3abf971cedc05a0392c561b
#
_cell.length_a   1.000
_cell.length_b   1.000
_cell.length_c   1.000
_cell.angle_alpha   90.00
_cell.angle_beta   90.00
_cell.angle_gamma   90.00
#
_symmetry.space_group_name_H-M   'P 1'
#
loop_
_entity.id
_entity.type
_entity.pdbx_description
1 polymer ?
#
loop_
_entity_poly.entity_id
_entity_poly.type
_entity_poly.pdbx_seq_one_letter_code
_entity_poly.pdbx_strand_id
1 'polypeptide(L)'
;AVRPQSPGREASSGGISMRVWIDADACPRAAKDQVVKFALKRQFEVVLVAGQSQIKPSFACVKLIVVPSGPDAADDYLVEHAVPGELVICSDVPLADRLVKKGVTALDPRGKEFSPANMSERLAVRNLFTDLREQGQMGGGPPPHGEKDKQAFANALDRILTRLMRQA
;
A
#
# COMPACT_ATOMS: atom_id res chain seq x y z
N ALA A 1 -4.58 16.85 -19.51
CA ALA A 1 -3.68 16.77 -18.39
C ALA A 1 -2.59 15.76 -18.68
N VAL A 2 -1.46 16.10 -18.23
CA VAL A 2 -0.38 15.15 -18.38
C VAL A 2 -0.70 13.94 -17.54
N ARG A 3 -0.94 12.89 -18.21
CA ARG A 3 -1.17 11.65 -17.52
C ARG A 3 0.15 11.15 -16.96
N PRO A 4 0.18 10.75 -15.70
CA PRO A 4 1.41 10.17 -15.18
C PRO A 4 1.82 9.01 -16.06
N GLN A 5 3.04 9.02 -16.49
CA GLN A 5 3.54 7.91 -17.24
C GLN A 5 3.58 6.69 -16.35
N SER A 6 3.37 5.53 -16.92
CA SER A 6 3.60 4.32 -16.18
C SER A 6 5.10 4.23 -15.96
N PRO A 7 5.55 4.56 -14.77
CA PRO A 7 7.00 4.60 -14.56
C PRO A 7 7.59 3.21 -14.73
N GLY A 8 8.73 3.15 -15.27
CA GLY A 8 9.46 1.92 -15.37
C GLY A 8 9.02 0.96 -16.45
N ARG A 9 7.91 1.23 -17.10
CA ARG A 9 7.41 0.29 -18.08
C ARG A 9 8.37 0.14 -19.25
N GLU A 10 8.79 1.24 -19.79
CA GLU A 10 9.73 1.21 -20.89
C GLU A 10 11.15 1.03 -20.41
N ALA A 11 11.42 1.28 -19.15
CA ALA A 11 12.77 1.18 -18.62
C ALA A 11 13.11 -0.21 -18.15
N SER A 12 12.19 -1.10 -18.15
CA SER A 12 12.47 -2.43 -17.63
C SER A 12 13.12 -3.27 -18.72
N SER A 13 14.26 -2.85 -19.14
CA SER A 13 14.98 -3.53 -20.19
C SER A 13 15.41 -4.90 -19.73
N GLY A 14 14.75 -5.90 -20.19
CA GLY A 14 15.11 -7.27 -19.91
C GLY A 14 14.98 -7.69 -18.47
N GLY A 15 14.68 -6.78 -17.62
CA GLY A 15 14.56 -7.11 -16.22
C GLY A 15 13.11 -7.18 -15.82
N ILE A 16 12.85 -7.91 -14.78
CA ILE A 16 11.53 -7.95 -14.21
C ILE A 16 11.41 -6.82 -13.23
N SER A 17 10.47 -5.96 -13.48
CA SER A 17 10.24 -4.80 -12.65
C SER A 17 9.18 -5.09 -11.62
N MET A 18 9.55 -5.04 -10.37
CA MET A 18 8.60 -5.08 -9.27
C MET A 18 8.28 -3.64 -8.88
N ARG A 19 7.02 -3.39 -8.61
CA ARG A 19 6.60 -2.07 -8.16
C ARG A 19 5.76 -2.22 -6.90
N VAL A 20 6.05 -1.38 -5.91
CA VAL A 20 5.27 -1.34 -4.68
C VAL A 20 4.60 0.03 -4.60
N TRP A 21 3.29 0.03 -4.50
CA TRP A 21 2.49 1.23 -4.39
C TRP A 21 2.16 1.48 -2.93
N ILE A 22 2.15 2.72 -2.51
CA ILE A 22 1.83 3.08 -1.14
C ILE A 22 0.74 4.13 -1.13
N ASP A 23 -0.33 3.87 -0.37
CA ASP A 23 -1.33 4.87 -0.06
C ASP A 23 -0.71 5.81 0.98
N ALA A 24 -0.06 6.85 0.50
CA ALA A 24 0.86 7.63 1.32
C ALA A 24 0.18 8.42 2.43
N ASP A 25 -1.07 8.83 2.22
CA ASP A 25 -1.79 9.61 3.22
C ASP A 25 -2.17 8.79 4.44
N ALA A 26 -2.28 7.48 4.28
CA ALA A 26 -2.71 6.59 5.35
C ALA A 26 -1.60 5.70 5.86
N CYS A 27 -0.40 5.79 5.33
CA CYS A 27 0.68 4.90 5.71
C CYS A 27 1.62 5.56 6.71
N PRO A 28 1.90 4.92 7.85
CA PRO A 28 2.85 5.47 8.80
C PRO A 28 4.23 5.64 8.18
N ARG A 29 4.93 6.66 8.63
CA ARG A 29 6.25 6.95 8.11
C ARG A 29 7.21 5.77 8.27
N ALA A 30 7.13 5.08 9.41
CA ALA A 30 7.99 3.93 9.65
C ALA A 30 7.80 2.85 8.60
N ALA A 31 6.55 2.63 8.19
CA ALA A 31 6.28 1.64 7.14
C ALA A 31 6.81 2.09 5.79
N LYS A 32 6.64 3.36 5.45
CA LYS A 32 7.21 3.91 4.21
C LYS A 32 8.73 3.72 4.18
N ASP A 33 9.38 4.02 5.30
CA ASP A 33 10.83 3.90 5.39
C ASP A 33 11.28 2.45 5.19
N GLN A 34 10.54 1.50 5.73
CA GLN A 34 10.83 0.09 5.55
C GLN A 34 10.76 -0.31 4.07
N VAL A 35 9.71 0.14 3.39
CA VAL A 35 9.56 -0.19 1.98
C VAL A 35 10.72 0.39 1.18
N VAL A 36 11.12 1.61 1.47
CA VAL A 36 12.25 2.24 0.77
C VAL A 36 13.55 1.48 1.02
N LYS A 37 13.78 1.02 2.24
CA LYS A 37 14.96 0.23 2.55
C LYS A 37 15.00 -1.07 1.74
N PHE A 38 13.86 -1.75 1.65
CA PHE A 38 13.77 -2.95 0.84
C PHE A 38 13.96 -2.64 -0.64
N ALA A 39 13.44 -1.50 -1.10
CA ALA A 39 13.57 -1.11 -2.49
C ALA A 39 15.03 -0.89 -2.88
N LEU A 40 15.78 -0.23 -2.00
CA LEU A 40 17.20 0.01 -2.25
C LEU A 40 17.98 -1.30 -2.27
N LYS A 41 17.60 -2.23 -1.40
CA LYS A 41 18.30 -3.50 -1.28
C LYS A 41 17.95 -4.46 -2.41
N ARG A 42 16.69 -4.52 -2.80
CA ARG A 42 16.21 -5.50 -3.78
C ARG A 42 15.93 -4.90 -5.15
N GLN A 43 16.10 -3.59 -5.29
CA GLN A 43 16.02 -2.90 -6.58
C GLN A 43 14.64 -3.00 -7.22
N PHE A 44 13.64 -2.47 -6.53
CA PHE A 44 12.33 -2.28 -7.11
C PHE A 44 11.90 -0.83 -6.96
N GLU A 45 10.82 -0.47 -7.63
CA GLU A 45 10.31 0.90 -7.64
C GLU A 45 9.24 1.07 -6.57
N VAL A 46 9.25 2.22 -5.91
CA VAL A 46 8.24 2.60 -4.92
C VAL A 46 7.47 3.80 -5.46
N VAL A 47 6.16 3.71 -5.48
CA VAL A 47 5.30 4.80 -5.93
C VAL A 47 4.41 5.22 -4.77
N LEU A 48 4.62 6.43 -4.28
CA LEU A 48 3.77 7.02 -3.25
C LEU A 48 2.63 7.74 -3.93
N VAL A 49 1.40 7.39 -3.57
CA VAL A 49 0.21 8.04 -4.12
C VAL A 49 -0.46 8.80 -2.99
N ALA A 50 -0.65 10.10 -3.19
CA ALA A 50 -1.14 10.97 -2.13
C ALA A 50 -2.14 11.97 -2.68
N GLY A 51 -3.02 12.47 -1.82
CA GLY A 51 -3.95 13.52 -2.18
C GLY A 51 -3.34 14.90 -2.12
N GLN A 52 -2.20 15.04 -1.49
CA GLN A 52 -1.50 16.30 -1.36
C GLN A 52 -0.01 16.06 -1.54
N SER A 53 0.66 17.12 -1.98
CA SER A 53 2.11 17.08 -2.10
C SER A 53 2.74 16.86 -0.73
N GLN A 54 3.74 16.02 -0.68
CA GLN A 54 4.47 15.78 0.56
C GLN A 54 5.92 15.46 0.22
N ILE A 55 6.75 15.53 1.23
CA ILE A 55 8.17 15.27 1.05
C ILE A 55 8.39 13.79 0.83
N LYS A 56 9.11 13.45 -0.20
CA LYS A 56 9.48 12.06 -0.46
C LYS A 56 10.97 11.86 -0.25
N PRO A 57 11.40 10.64 0.04
CA PRO A 57 12.84 10.33 0.07
C PRO A 57 13.48 10.62 -1.28
N SER A 58 14.70 11.10 -1.24
CA SER A 58 15.43 11.51 -2.45
C SER A 58 16.17 10.35 -3.09
N PHE A 59 15.46 9.33 -3.46
CA PHE A 59 16.02 8.17 -4.15
C PHE A 59 15.36 8.01 -5.51
N ALA A 60 16.12 7.63 -6.49
CA ALA A 60 15.63 7.47 -7.85
C ALA A 60 14.52 6.44 -7.95
N CYS A 61 14.52 5.45 -7.06
CA CYS A 61 13.50 4.40 -7.08
C CYS A 61 12.19 4.81 -6.42
N VAL A 62 12.12 6.00 -5.83
CA VAL A 62 10.92 6.47 -5.14
C VAL A 62 10.30 7.61 -5.91
N LYS A 63 9.03 7.45 -6.25
CA LYS A 63 8.27 8.48 -6.98
C LYS A 63 7.05 8.87 -6.17
N LEU A 64 6.63 10.12 -6.34
CA LEU A 64 5.43 10.62 -5.70
C LEU A 64 4.43 11.04 -6.76
N ILE A 65 3.22 10.53 -6.66
CA ILE A 65 2.13 10.91 -7.52
C ILE A 65 1.07 11.59 -6.67
N VAL A 66 0.73 12.81 -7.01
CA VAL A 66 -0.28 13.59 -6.29
C VAL A 66 -1.57 13.59 -7.08
N VAL A 67 -2.64 13.14 -6.43
CA VAL A 67 -3.96 13.04 -7.06
C VAL A 67 -4.93 13.88 -6.22
N PRO A 68 -5.08 15.18 -6.55
CA PRO A 68 -5.78 16.11 -5.65
C PRO A 68 -7.28 16.20 -5.86
N SER A 69 -7.87 15.31 -6.61
CA SER A 69 -9.27 15.45 -7.05
C SER A 69 -10.31 14.97 -6.04
N GLY A 70 -9.96 14.85 -4.78
CA GLY A 70 -10.94 14.47 -3.78
C GLY A 70 -10.50 13.26 -2.98
N PRO A 71 -11.29 12.88 -1.96
CA PRO A 71 -10.85 11.85 -1.01
C PRO A 71 -10.67 10.47 -1.62
N ASP A 72 -11.42 10.15 -2.66
CA ASP A 72 -11.31 8.83 -3.26
C ASP A 72 -10.37 8.77 -4.46
N ALA A 73 -9.79 9.90 -4.83
CA ALA A 73 -8.97 9.95 -6.05
C ALA A 73 -7.72 9.07 -5.95
N ALA A 74 -7.06 9.08 -4.80
CA ALA A 74 -5.88 8.25 -4.62
C ALA A 74 -6.23 6.77 -4.65
N ASP A 75 -7.35 6.39 -4.03
CA ASP A 75 -7.82 5.02 -4.04
C ASP A 75 -8.10 4.55 -5.46
N ASP A 76 -8.83 5.37 -6.20
CA ASP A 76 -9.15 5.05 -7.60
C ASP A 76 -7.89 4.91 -8.44
N TYR A 77 -6.94 5.80 -8.22
CA TYR A 77 -5.67 5.76 -8.94
C TYR A 77 -4.95 4.44 -8.67
N LEU A 78 -4.89 4.03 -7.41
CA LEU A 78 -4.22 2.78 -7.04
C LEU A 78 -4.88 1.57 -7.70
N VAL A 79 -6.21 1.51 -7.65
CA VAL A 79 -6.93 0.39 -8.25
C VAL A 79 -6.74 0.36 -9.76
N GLU A 80 -6.72 1.54 -10.38
CA GLU A 80 -6.60 1.63 -11.83
C GLU A 80 -5.21 1.24 -12.33
N HIS A 81 -4.18 1.61 -11.60
CA HIS A 81 -2.80 1.48 -12.09
C HIS A 81 -2.05 0.28 -11.56
N ALA A 82 -2.35 -0.20 -10.36
CA ALA A 82 -1.68 -1.38 -9.84
C ALA A 82 -2.16 -2.62 -10.59
N VAL A 83 -1.25 -3.51 -10.89
CA VAL A 83 -1.57 -4.71 -11.68
C VAL A 83 -1.20 -5.96 -10.89
N PRO A 84 -1.77 -7.12 -11.24
CA PRO A 84 -1.38 -8.37 -10.58
C PRO A 84 0.12 -8.59 -10.64
N GLY A 85 0.68 -9.07 -9.56
CA GLY A 85 2.13 -9.22 -9.43
C GLY A 85 2.79 -8.09 -8.70
N GLU A 86 2.06 -7.00 -8.48
CA GLU A 86 2.54 -5.86 -7.72
C GLU A 86 1.93 -5.86 -6.32
N LEU A 87 2.49 -5.02 -5.45
CA LEU A 87 2.07 -4.92 -4.07
C LEU A 87 1.59 -3.51 -3.77
N VAL A 88 0.49 -3.40 -3.03
CA VAL A 88 -0.01 -2.11 -2.55
C VAL A 88 -0.02 -2.12 -1.02
N ILE A 89 0.54 -1.09 -0.43
CA ILE A 89 0.51 -0.91 1.03
C ILE A 89 -0.64 0.05 1.35
N CYS A 90 -1.63 -0.43 2.05
CA CYS A 90 -2.79 0.38 2.41
C CYS A 90 -3.44 -0.15 3.68
N SER A 91 -4.12 0.72 4.40
CA SER A 91 -4.87 0.31 5.59
C SER A 91 -6.38 0.39 5.39
N ASP A 92 -6.83 0.93 4.28
CA ASP A 92 -8.25 1.06 3.99
C ASP A 92 -8.81 -0.26 3.49
N VAL A 93 -9.70 -0.87 4.25
CA VAL A 93 -10.23 -2.19 3.92
C VAL A 93 -11.03 -2.20 2.61
N PRO A 94 -11.93 -1.23 2.35
CA PRO A 94 -12.61 -1.21 1.06
C PRO A 94 -11.66 -1.10 -0.13
N LEU A 95 -10.60 -0.32 0.00
CA LEU A 95 -9.58 -0.24 -1.06
C LEU A 95 -8.89 -1.58 -1.24
N ALA A 96 -8.50 -2.22 -0.14
CA ALA A 96 -7.85 -3.52 -0.21
C ALA A 96 -8.75 -4.56 -0.88
N ASP A 97 -10.05 -4.52 -0.60
CA ASP A 97 -11.01 -5.42 -1.23
C ASP A 97 -11.01 -5.26 -2.75
N ARG A 98 -11.03 -4.01 -3.22
CA ARG A 98 -10.98 -3.74 -4.66
C ARG A 98 -9.71 -4.27 -5.29
N LEU A 99 -8.58 -4.10 -4.60
CA LEU A 99 -7.29 -4.56 -5.10
C LEU A 99 -7.22 -6.07 -5.14
N VAL A 100 -7.66 -6.72 -4.08
CA VAL A 100 -7.66 -8.18 -4.01
C VAL A 100 -8.52 -8.79 -5.10
N LYS A 101 -9.67 -8.19 -5.38
CA LYS A 101 -10.55 -8.66 -6.45
C LYS A 101 -9.91 -8.51 -7.82
N LYS A 102 -9.02 -7.57 -7.97
CA LYS A 102 -8.27 -7.39 -9.22
C LYS A 102 -7.08 -8.35 -9.32
N GLY A 103 -6.74 -9.03 -8.24
CA GLY A 103 -5.59 -9.91 -8.21
C GLY A 103 -4.30 -9.25 -7.74
N VAL A 104 -4.39 -8.03 -7.22
CA VAL A 104 -3.24 -7.29 -6.70
C VAL A 104 -3.06 -7.65 -5.24
N THR A 105 -1.81 -7.84 -4.81
CA THR A 105 -1.52 -8.13 -3.42
C THR A 105 -1.59 -6.85 -2.60
N ALA A 106 -2.29 -6.90 -1.48
CA ALA A 106 -2.42 -5.76 -0.58
C ALA A 106 -1.93 -6.13 0.82
N LEU A 107 -1.19 -5.22 1.43
CA LEU A 107 -0.59 -5.43 2.75
C LEU A 107 -0.85 -4.22 3.62
N ASP A 108 -1.29 -4.48 4.83
CA ASP A 108 -1.54 -3.47 5.84
C ASP A 108 -0.21 -3.06 6.51
N PRO A 109 -0.04 -1.80 6.90
CA PRO A 109 1.21 -1.39 7.58
C PRO A 109 1.49 -2.10 8.89
N ARG A 110 0.53 -2.83 9.44
CA ARG A 110 0.75 -3.63 10.65
C ARG A 110 1.18 -5.06 10.33
N GLY A 111 1.40 -5.37 9.06
CA GLY A 111 1.93 -6.66 8.67
C GLY A 111 0.90 -7.72 8.32
N LYS A 112 -0.34 -7.34 8.15
CA LYS A 112 -1.37 -8.30 7.78
C LYS A 112 -1.67 -8.20 6.30
N GLU A 113 -1.58 -9.31 5.61
CA GLU A 113 -1.91 -9.37 4.21
C GLU A 113 -3.41 -9.54 4.04
N PHE A 114 -4.00 -8.75 3.14
CA PHE A 114 -5.39 -8.92 2.76
C PHE A 114 -5.49 -10.06 1.76
N SER A 115 -6.49 -10.90 1.91
CA SER A 115 -6.68 -12.01 0.99
C SER A 115 -8.17 -12.23 0.75
N PRO A 116 -8.55 -12.89 -0.33
CA PRO A 116 -9.97 -13.19 -0.54
C PRO A 116 -10.57 -13.96 0.63
N ALA A 117 -9.77 -14.79 1.27
CA ALA A 117 -10.27 -15.61 2.37
C ALA A 117 -10.61 -14.81 3.61
N ASN A 118 -9.93 -13.70 3.85
CA ASN A 118 -10.16 -12.92 5.08
C ASN A 118 -10.88 -11.59 4.87
N MET A 119 -11.24 -11.26 3.63
CA MET A 119 -11.85 -9.95 3.35
C MET A 119 -13.20 -9.77 4.00
N SER A 120 -14.05 -10.77 3.98
CA SER A 120 -15.36 -10.66 4.59
C SER A 120 -15.27 -10.35 6.07
N GLU A 121 -14.38 -11.05 6.76
CA GLU A 121 -14.14 -10.83 8.17
C GLU A 121 -13.58 -9.45 8.44
N ARG A 122 -12.62 -9.01 7.63
CA ARG A 122 -12.02 -7.69 7.81
C ARG A 122 -13.03 -6.57 7.59
N LEU A 123 -13.90 -6.71 6.60
CA LEU A 123 -14.96 -5.74 6.35
C LEU A 123 -15.95 -5.70 7.50
N ALA A 124 -16.33 -6.87 8.03
CA ALA A 124 -17.25 -6.94 9.15
C ALA A 124 -16.68 -6.26 10.40
N VAL A 125 -15.40 -6.50 10.68
CA VAL A 125 -14.74 -5.88 11.82
C VAL A 125 -14.68 -4.37 11.65
N ARG A 126 -14.35 -3.90 10.46
CA ARG A 126 -14.31 -2.47 10.17
C ARG A 126 -15.67 -1.82 10.40
N ASN A 127 -16.73 -2.48 9.92
CA ASN A 127 -18.10 -1.95 10.09
C ASN A 127 -18.50 -1.91 11.55
N LEU A 128 -18.12 -2.93 12.31
CA LEU A 128 -18.41 -2.97 13.73
C LEU A 128 -17.73 -1.80 14.46
N PHE A 129 -16.48 -1.53 14.18
CA PHE A 129 -15.78 -0.42 14.80
C PHE A 129 -16.41 0.92 14.44
N THR A 130 -16.83 1.07 13.18
CA THR A 130 -17.53 2.27 12.76
C THR A 130 -18.81 2.48 13.56
N ASP A 131 -19.62 1.43 13.69
CA ASP A 131 -20.86 1.50 14.45
C ASP A 131 -20.61 1.85 15.91
N LEU A 132 -19.62 1.25 16.53
CA LEU A 132 -19.31 1.52 17.92
C LEU A 132 -18.87 2.97 18.12
N ARG A 133 -18.10 3.51 17.20
CA ARG A 133 -17.69 4.91 17.30
C ARG A 133 -18.86 5.85 17.14
N GLU A 134 -19.79 5.53 16.24
CA GLU A 134 -20.97 6.35 16.04
C GLU A 134 -21.87 6.34 17.26
N GLN A 135 -21.85 5.25 18.00
CA GLN A 135 -22.63 5.12 19.22
C GLN A 135 -21.88 5.71 20.42
N GLY A 136 -20.68 6.20 20.22
CA GLY A 136 -19.91 6.78 21.30
C GLY A 136 -19.36 5.77 22.28
N GLN A 137 -19.30 4.51 21.90
CA GLN A 137 -18.85 3.46 22.80
C GLN A 137 -17.38 3.12 22.70
N MET A 138 -16.74 3.64 21.70
CA MET A 138 -15.28 3.47 21.59
C MET A 138 -14.61 4.81 21.74
N GLY A 139 -13.68 4.87 22.66
CA GLY A 139 -13.02 6.12 23.02
C GLY A 139 -11.87 6.46 22.14
N GLY A 140 -11.51 5.87 21.16
CA GLY A 140 -10.37 6.20 20.34
C GLY A 140 -10.28 5.25 19.18
N GLY A 141 -9.36 5.46 18.32
CA GLY A 141 -9.11 4.59 17.20
C GLY A 141 -8.25 3.40 17.59
N PRO A 142 -7.75 2.67 16.62
CA PRO A 142 -6.82 1.58 16.88
C PRO A 142 -5.55 2.10 17.55
N PRO A 143 -4.81 1.25 18.24
CA PRO A 143 -3.57 1.67 18.87
C PRO A 143 -2.59 2.23 17.84
N PRO A 144 -1.71 3.14 18.24
CA PRO A 144 -0.71 3.65 17.31
C PRO A 144 0.21 2.55 16.82
N HIS A 145 0.82 2.81 15.67
CA HIS A 145 1.75 1.89 15.04
C HIS A 145 3.02 1.80 15.91
N GLY A 146 3.26 0.65 16.50
CA GLY A 146 4.36 0.46 17.44
C GLY A 146 5.42 -0.49 16.93
N GLU A 147 6.34 -0.86 17.82
CA GLU A 147 7.47 -1.72 17.45
C GLU A 147 7.03 -3.09 16.96
N LYS A 148 6.02 -3.68 17.58
CA LYS A 148 5.49 -4.96 17.12
C LYS A 148 4.96 -4.86 15.71
N ASP A 149 4.29 -3.75 15.41
CA ASP A 149 3.74 -3.53 14.07
C ASP A 149 4.86 -3.37 13.05
N LYS A 150 5.92 -2.65 13.41
CA LYS A 150 7.07 -2.48 12.53
C LYS A 150 7.72 -3.81 12.22
N GLN A 151 7.89 -4.66 13.23
CA GLN A 151 8.51 -5.95 13.04
C GLN A 151 7.62 -6.86 12.20
N ALA A 152 6.33 -6.89 12.50
CA ALA A 152 5.39 -7.70 11.74
C ALA A 152 5.32 -7.25 10.29
N PHE A 153 5.34 -5.95 10.06
CA PHE A 153 5.32 -5.41 8.70
C PHE A 153 6.60 -5.81 7.96
N ALA A 154 7.76 -5.66 8.58
CA ALA A 154 9.02 -6.02 7.94
C ALA A 154 9.04 -7.50 7.57
N ASN A 155 8.57 -8.36 8.46
CA ASN A 155 8.53 -9.80 8.19
C ASN A 155 7.58 -10.13 7.05
N ALA A 156 6.39 -9.53 7.06
CA ALA A 156 5.41 -9.75 6.01
C ALA A 156 5.90 -9.22 4.67
N LEU A 157 6.50 -8.05 4.67
CA LEU A 157 7.02 -7.42 3.47
C LEU A 157 8.11 -8.30 2.85
N ASP A 158 9.02 -8.80 3.66
CA ASP A 158 10.08 -9.69 3.18
C ASP A 158 9.48 -10.94 2.52
N ARG A 159 8.55 -11.58 3.19
CA ARG A 159 7.91 -12.79 2.69
C ARG A 159 7.17 -12.54 1.38
N ILE A 160 6.40 -11.45 1.34
CA ILE A 160 5.59 -11.14 0.16
C ILE A 160 6.47 -10.74 -1.01
N LEU A 161 7.47 -9.90 -0.78
CA LEU A 161 8.37 -9.49 -1.86
C LEU A 161 9.12 -10.69 -2.43
N THR A 162 9.57 -11.59 -1.57
CA THR A 162 10.24 -12.80 -2.03
C THR A 162 9.31 -13.62 -2.91
N ARG A 163 8.07 -13.77 -2.51
CA ARG A 163 7.09 -14.52 -3.28
C ARG A 163 6.80 -13.86 -4.63
N LEU A 164 6.55 -12.55 -4.62
CA LEU A 164 6.20 -11.84 -5.85
C LEU A 164 7.36 -11.74 -6.81
N MET A 165 8.55 -11.50 -6.30
CA MET A 165 9.72 -11.36 -7.16
C MET A 165 10.13 -12.70 -7.79
N ARG A 166 9.79 -13.80 -7.14
CA ARG A 166 10.00 -15.11 -7.72
C ARG A 166 9.05 -15.41 -8.86
N GLN A 167 7.82 -14.91 -8.73
CA GLN A 167 6.79 -15.17 -9.73
C GLN A 167 6.96 -14.32 -10.98
N ALA A 168 7.72 -13.29 -10.87
CA ALA A 168 7.87 -12.33 -11.97
C ALA A 168 8.76 -12.87 -13.10
#